data_e01efc3e529596f9935632b6b4fc30dc
#
_entry.id   e01efc3e529596f9935632b6b4fc30dc
#
_cell.length_a   1.000
_cell.length_b   1.000
_cell.length_c   1.000
_cell.angle_alpha   90.00
_cell.angle_beta   90.00
_cell.angle_gamma   90.00
#
_symmetry.space_group_name_H-M   'P 1'
#
loop_
_entity.id
_entity.type
_entity.pdbx_description
1 polymer ?
#
loop_
_entity_poly.entity_id
_entity_poly.type
_entity_poly.pdbx_seq_one_letter_code
_entity_poly.pdbx_strand_id
1 'polypeptide(L)'
;MRKLLLLLLAVPMLVFAQKMPKNSATYDAQVLRVSDGDTIVISAPFLPAPLKPELAVRIFGVDTPEKGARAQCPQEDQRAQMASKWTTQLIQQGGKIQVTLYGWDKFGGRVLGDITVNGQSVRQGLIANGLAREYYGDAKQSWCN
;
A
#
# COMPACT_ATOMS: atom_id res chain seq x y z
N MET A 1 42.18 3.23 -37.92
CA MET A 1 41.17 2.32 -37.25
C MET A 1 40.90 2.86 -35.84
N ARG A 2 39.78 3.56 -35.67
CA ARG A 2 39.36 4.10 -34.37
C ARG A 2 38.57 3.01 -33.62
N LYS A 3 39.11 2.50 -32.52
CA LYS A 3 38.39 1.61 -31.63
C LYS A 3 37.39 2.42 -30.79
N LEU A 4 36.08 2.23 -31.07
CA LEU A 4 35.01 2.81 -30.32
C LEU A 4 34.85 2.00 -29.03
N LEU A 5 35.22 2.60 -27.89
CA LEU A 5 35.07 2.04 -26.57
C LEU A 5 33.61 2.30 -26.12
N LEU A 6 32.73 1.29 -26.19
CA LEU A 6 31.40 1.38 -25.61
C LEU A 6 31.52 1.26 -24.07
N LEU A 7 31.36 2.38 -23.39
CA LEU A 7 31.19 2.40 -21.94
C LEU A 7 29.76 1.96 -21.61
N LEU A 8 29.60 0.72 -21.20
CA LEU A 8 28.35 0.25 -20.59
C LEU A 8 28.19 0.91 -19.22
N LEU A 9 27.31 1.90 -19.14
CA LEU A 9 26.83 2.44 -17.87
C LEU A 9 25.90 1.40 -17.23
N ALA A 10 26.46 0.61 -16.31
CA ALA A 10 25.67 -0.24 -15.43
C ALA A 10 24.91 0.66 -14.44
N VAL A 11 23.61 0.84 -14.68
CA VAL A 11 22.70 1.49 -13.72
C VAL A 11 22.53 0.56 -12.53
N PRO A 12 22.80 1.00 -11.29
CA PRO A 12 22.61 0.14 -10.12
C PRO A 12 21.11 -0.03 -9.82
N MET A 13 20.57 -1.17 -10.24
CA MET A 13 19.20 -1.63 -9.91
C MET A 13 19.14 -2.32 -8.54
N LEU A 14 19.73 -1.76 -7.49
CA LEU A 14 20.03 -2.54 -6.29
C LEU A 14 19.49 -2.00 -4.95
N VAL A 15 18.55 -1.05 -4.92
CA VAL A 15 18.14 -0.46 -3.62
C VAL A 15 16.76 -0.91 -3.12
N PHE A 16 15.91 -1.50 -3.95
CA PHE A 16 14.51 -1.79 -3.57
C PHE A 16 14.26 -3.13 -2.87
N ALA A 17 15.15 -4.10 -2.98
CA ALA A 17 14.90 -5.45 -2.47
C ALA A 17 15.09 -5.61 -0.95
N GLN A 18 15.70 -4.65 -0.26
CA GLN A 18 16.09 -4.81 1.15
C GLN A 18 15.07 -4.31 2.17
N LYS A 19 14.03 -3.58 1.76
CA LYS A 19 13.05 -2.98 2.69
C LYS A 19 11.82 -3.85 2.96
N MET A 20 11.59 -4.89 2.16
CA MET A 20 10.45 -5.79 2.36
C MET A 20 10.75 -6.83 3.43
N PRO A 21 9.80 -7.10 4.34
CA PRO A 21 9.97 -8.12 5.37
C PRO A 21 10.22 -9.50 4.77
N LYS A 22 11.21 -10.20 5.31
CA LYS A 22 11.46 -11.61 5.00
C LYS A 22 10.44 -12.46 5.78
N ASN A 23 10.01 -13.60 5.22
CA ASN A 23 9.07 -14.55 5.85
C ASN A 23 7.60 -14.06 5.92
N SER A 24 7.14 -13.35 4.91
CA SER A 24 5.73 -13.02 4.76
C SER A 24 4.97 -14.18 4.08
N ALA A 25 3.77 -14.47 4.56
CA ALA A 25 2.87 -15.44 3.94
C ALA A 25 1.75 -14.72 3.18
N THR A 26 1.31 -15.32 2.09
CA THR A 26 0.24 -14.79 1.23
C THR A 26 -0.98 -15.70 1.34
N TYR A 27 -2.15 -15.09 1.50
CA TYR A 27 -3.44 -15.76 1.66
C TYR A 27 -4.46 -15.19 0.69
N ASP A 28 -5.43 -16.00 0.29
CA ASP A 28 -6.63 -15.50 -0.37
C ASP A 28 -7.45 -14.67 0.63
N ALA A 29 -7.98 -13.54 0.20
CA ALA A 29 -8.68 -12.61 1.07
C ALA A 29 -10.04 -12.20 0.50
N GLN A 30 -10.99 -11.96 1.40
CA GLN A 30 -12.25 -11.30 1.10
C GLN A 30 -12.23 -9.90 1.67
N VAL A 31 -12.36 -8.90 0.82
CA VAL A 31 -12.42 -7.49 1.24
C VAL A 31 -13.83 -7.16 1.70
N LEU A 32 -13.95 -6.55 2.86
CA LEU A 32 -15.19 -6.05 3.43
C LEU A 32 -15.42 -4.57 3.05
N ARG A 33 -14.37 -3.75 3.13
CA ARG A 33 -14.42 -2.32 2.78
C ARG A 33 -13.03 -1.71 2.61
N VAL A 34 -12.98 -0.58 1.94
CA VAL A 34 -11.80 0.30 1.88
C VAL A 34 -12.04 1.45 2.85
N SER A 35 -11.16 1.62 3.84
CA SER A 35 -11.24 2.72 4.82
C SER A 35 -10.55 3.97 4.30
N ASP A 36 -9.34 3.81 3.79
CA ASP A 36 -8.50 4.85 3.20
C ASP A 36 -7.79 4.29 1.97
N GLY A 37 -7.12 5.14 1.21
CA GLY A 37 -6.39 4.69 0.03
C GLY A 37 -5.38 3.58 0.33
N ASP A 38 -4.79 3.61 1.52
CA ASP A 38 -3.80 2.64 2.00
C ASP A 38 -4.30 1.71 3.12
N THR A 39 -5.59 1.70 3.43
CA THR A 39 -6.15 0.87 4.52
C THR A 39 -7.39 0.14 4.04
N ILE A 40 -7.30 -1.19 4.03
CA ILE A 40 -8.33 -2.09 3.52
C ILE A 40 -8.70 -3.07 4.64
N VAL A 41 -10.01 -3.27 4.85
CA VAL A 41 -10.50 -4.20 5.86
C VAL A 41 -10.91 -5.49 5.18
N ILE A 42 -10.35 -6.60 5.65
CA ILE A 42 -10.60 -7.95 5.17
C ILE A 42 -11.39 -8.77 6.18
N SER A 43 -12.08 -9.78 5.71
CA SER A 43 -12.74 -10.79 6.54
C SER A 43 -11.69 -11.61 7.30
N ALA A 44 -11.89 -11.79 8.60
CA ALA A 44 -11.01 -12.56 9.48
C ALA A 44 -11.82 -13.43 10.44
N PRO A 45 -12.58 -14.41 9.94
CA PRO A 45 -13.49 -15.24 10.75
C PRO A 45 -12.74 -16.14 11.74
N PHE A 46 -11.43 -16.28 11.60
CA PHE A 46 -10.56 -17.02 12.52
C PHE A 46 -10.25 -16.28 13.82
N LEU A 47 -10.58 -14.98 13.92
CA LEU A 47 -10.39 -14.24 15.16
C LEU A 47 -11.41 -14.68 16.21
N PRO A 48 -10.96 -14.99 17.45
CA PRO A 48 -11.86 -15.44 18.51
C PRO A 48 -12.69 -14.30 19.08
N ALA A 49 -13.92 -14.60 19.52
CA ALA A 49 -14.70 -13.65 20.31
C ALA A 49 -13.91 -13.22 21.59
N PRO A 50 -14.01 -11.96 22.04
CA PRO A 50 -14.92 -10.90 21.59
C PRO A 50 -14.39 -10.02 20.43
N LEU A 51 -13.33 -10.43 19.76
CA LEU A 51 -12.79 -9.67 18.63
C LEU A 51 -13.78 -9.68 17.46
N LYS A 52 -13.82 -8.56 16.71
CA LYS A 52 -14.58 -8.53 15.47
C LYS A 52 -13.93 -9.45 14.44
N PRO A 53 -14.71 -10.16 13.61
CA PRO A 53 -14.17 -11.06 12.58
C PRO A 53 -13.66 -10.29 11.35
N GLU A 54 -12.94 -9.23 11.58
CA GLU A 54 -12.36 -8.36 10.54
C GLU A 54 -10.96 -7.89 10.94
N LEU A 55 -10.11 -7.68 9.93
CA LEU A 55 -8.75 -7.24 10.11
C LEU A 55 -8.46 -6.06 9.19
N ALA A 56 -8.02 -4.95 9.76
CA ALA A 56 -7.54 -3.80 8.99
C ALA A 56 -6.10 -4.05 8.53
N VAL A 57 -5.88 -4.01 7.25
CA VAL A 57 -4.56 -4.12 6.60
C VAL A 57 -4.16 -2.73 6.11
N ARG A 58 -3.05 -2.22 6.63
CA ARG A 58 -2.42 -1.00 6.12
C ARG A 58 -1.34 -1.39 5.11
N ILE A 59 -1.44 -0.82 3.91
CA ILE A 59 -0.46 -1.09 2.85
C ILE A 59 0.92 -0.61 3.30
N PHE A 60 1.86 -1.53 3.33
CA PHE A 60 3.23 -1.28 3.74
C PHE A 60 4.01 -0.47 2.71
N GLY A 61 4.90 0.40 3.19
CA GLY A 61 5.84 1.12 2.34
C GLY A 61 5.23 2.29 1.57
N VAL A 62 4.05 2.79 1.98
CA VAL A 62 3.43 3.95 1.36
C VAL A 62 2.94 4.97 2.38
N ASP A 63 2.93 6.22 1.96
CA ASP A 63 2.21 7.32 2.58
C ASP A 63 1.20 7.86 1.58
N THR A 64 -0.09 7.84 1.95
CA THR A 64 -1.19 8.44 1.20
C THR A 64 -1.60 9.75 1.86
N PRO A 65 -2.23 10.69 1.10
CA PRO A 65 -2.82 11.88 1.68
C PRO A 65 -3.88 11.55 2.73
N GLU A 66 -4.02 12.40 3.73
CA GLU A 66 -5.00 12.25 4.81
C GLU A 66 -6.36 12.84 4.43
N LYS A 67 -7.45 12.24 4.93
CA LYS A 67 -8.84 12.65 4.69
C LYS A 67 -9.44 13.49 5.81
N GLY A 68 -10.36 14.37 5.45
CA GLY A 68 -11.24 15.08 6.38
C GLY A 68 -10.46 15.89 7.39
N ALA A 69 -10.78 15.75 8.67
CA ALA A 69 -10.15 16.51 9.75
C ALA A 69 -8.64 16.26 9.94
N ARG A 70 -8.10 15.18 9.34
CA ARG A 70 -6.66 14.89 9.38
C ARG A 70 -5.90 15.54 8.23
N ALA A 71 -6.59 15.96 7.18
CA ALA A 71 -5.97 16.67 6.07
C ALA A 71 -5.50 18.04 6.51
N GLN A 72 -4.29 18.43 6.07
CA GLN A 72 -3.70 19.73 6.41
C GLN A 72 -4.18 20.86 5.50
N CYS A 73 -4.81 20.51 4.37
CA CYS A 73 -5.36 21.46 3.40
C CYS A 73 -6.42 20.77 2.54
N PRO A 74 -7.29 21.55 1.84
CA PRO A 74 -8.31 21.00 0.95
C PRO A 74 -7.73 20.15 -0.19
N GLN A 75 -6.56 20.48 -0.70
CA GLN A 75 -5.89 19.72 -1.76
C GLN A 75 -5.48 18.34 -1.29
N GLU A 76 -5.01 18.21 -0.05
CA GLU A 76 -4.69 16.91 0.54
C GLU A 76 -5.94 16.04 0.65
N ASP A 77 -7.03 16.59 1.18
CA ASP A 77 -8.30 15.86 1.29
C ASP A 77 -8.81 15.36 -0.07
N GLN A 78 -8.76 16.21 -1.10
CA GLN A 78 -9.13 15.81 -2.47
C GLN A 78 -8.26 14.66 -2.98
N ARG A 79 -6.94 14.73 -2.79
CA ARG A 79 -6.01 13.65 -3.19
C ARG A 79 -6.28 12.37 -2.42
N ALA A 80 -6.61 12.47 -1.13
CA ALA A 80 -6.97 11.32 -0.30
C ALA A 80 -8.25 10.64 -0.79
N GLN A 81 -9.25 11.42 -1.20
CA GLN A 81 -10.48 10.89 -1.81
C GLN A 81 -10.18 10.19 -3.14
N MET A 82 -9.29 10.75 -3.96
CA MET A 82 -8.84 10.09 -5.20
C MET A 82 -8.13 8.76 -4.93
N ALA A 83 -7.24 8.72 -3.94
CA ALA A 83 -6.57 7.48 -3.54
C ALA A 83 -7.56 6.42 -3.07
N SER A 84 -8.50 6.79 -2.19
CA SER A 84 -9.55 5.88 -1.71
C SER A 84 -10.44 5.37 -2.84
N LYS A 85 -10.82 6.24 -3.77
CA LYS A 85 -11.62 5.87 -4.95
C LYS A 85 -10.88 4.90 -5.85
N TRP A 86 -9.61 5.16 -6.13
CA TRP A 86 -8.79 4.29 -6.95
C TRP A 86 -8.67 2.89 -6.34
N THR A 87 -8.33 2.80 -5.06
CA THR A 87 -8.23 1.51 -4.34
C THR A 87 -9.58 0.78 -4.36
N THR A 88 -10.68 1.49 -4.12
CA THR A 88 -12.03 0.91 -4.18
C THR A 88 -12.34 0.35 -5.56
N GLN A 89 -12.03 1.09 -6.62
CA GLN A 89 -12.26 0.64 -8.00
C GLN A 89 -11.42 -0.59 -8.35
N LEU A 90 -10.17 -0.65 -7.90
CA LEU A 90 -9.32 -1.81 -8.10
C LEU A 90 -9.91 -3.05 -7.41
N ILE A 91 -10.33 -2.92 -6.15
CA ILE A 91 -10.97 -4.01 -5.39
C ILE A 91 -12.28 -4.47 -6.06
N GLN A 92 -13.09 -3.53 -6.56
CA GLN A 92 -14.36 -3.82 -7.22
C GLN A 92 -14.24 -4.53 -8.55
N GLN A 93 -13.07 -4.59 -9.16
CA GLN A 93 -12.83 -5.43 -10.35
C GLN A 93 -13.10 -6.90 -10.05
N GLY A 94 -12.98 -7.30 -8.78
CA GLY A 94 -13.18 -8.67 -8.35
C GLY A 94 -12.09 -9.61 -8.87
N GLY A 95 -12.38 -10.92 -8.85
CA GLY A 95 -11.42 -11.95 -9.20
C GLY A 95 -10.59 -12.39 -8.00
N LYS A 96 -9.31 -12.70 -8.22
CA LYS A 96 -8.43 -13.23 -7.18
C LYS A 96 -7.85 -12.07 -6.37
N ILE A 97 -8.26 -11.98 -5.09
CA ILE A 97 -7.71 -11.02 -4.13
C ILE A 97 -6.86 -11.78 -3.12
N GLN A 98 -5.62 -11.35 -2.95
CA GLN A 98 -4.67 -11.94 -2.02
C GLN A 98 -4.08 -10.89 -1.10
N VAL A 99 -3.83 -11.26 0.14
CA VAL A 99 -3.15 -10.44 1.14
C VAL A 99 -1.83 -11.09 1.53
N THR A 100 -0.76 -10.29 1.56
CA THR A 100 0.52 -10.66 2.17
C THR A 100 0.66 -9.89 3.47
N LEU A 101 0.80 -10.61 4.58
CA LEU A 101 0.89 -10.02 5.92
C LEU A 101 2.35 -9.96 6.36
N TYR A 102 2.77 -8.79 6.86
CA TYR A 102 4.15 -8.55 7.28
C TYR A 102 4.33 -8.47 8.79
N GLY A 103 3.38 -7.90 9.52
CA GLY A 103 3.45 -7.74 10.96
C GLY A 103 2.47 -6.68 11.47
N TRP A 104 2.44 -6.46 12.78
CA TRP A 104 1.58 -5.43 13.36
C TRP A 104 2.12 -4.02 13.07
N ASP A 105 1.20 -3.10 12.81
CA ASP A 105 1.51 -1.67 12.80
C ASP A 105 1.91 -1.21 14.23
N LYS A 106 2.86 -0.30 14.30
CA LYS A 106 3.38 0.24 15.57
C LYS A 106 2.32 0.88 16.48
N PHE A 107 1.21 1.30 15.93
CA PHE A 107 0.09 1.88 16.69
C PHE A 107 -0.94 0.85 17.15
N GLY A 108 -0.79 -0.43 16.78
CA GLY A 108 -1.77 -1.47 17.04
C GLY A 108 -3.04 -1.35 16.18
N GLY A 109 -3.94 -2.34 16.30
CA GLY A 109 -5.24 -2.35 15.62
C GLY A 109 -5.21 -2.56 14.10
N ARG A 110 -4.04 -2.53 13.47
CA ARG A 110 -3.84 -2.79 12.05
C ARG A 110 -2.65 -3.70 11.83
N VAL A 111 -2.69 -4.45 10.75
CA VAL A 111 -1.57 -5.26 10.27
C VAL A 111 -0.96 -4.57 9.04
N LEU A 112 0.35 -4.54 8.98
CA LEU A 112 1.07 -4.11 7.78
C LEU A 112 1.06 -5.23 6.76
N GLY A 113 0.78 -4.90 5.52
CA GLY A 113 0.74 -5.89 4.45
C GLY A 113 0.69 -5.27 3.06
N ASP A 114 0.48 -6.10 2.06
CA ASP A 114 0.07 -5.66 0.73
C ASP A 114 -1.12 -6.49 0.26
N ILE A 115 -1.92 -5.92 -0.62
CA ILE A 115 -3.06 -6.58 -1.24
C ILE A 115 -2.85 -6.56 -2.74
N THR A 116 -3.07 -7.70 -3.38
CA THR A 116 -3.08 -7.81 -4.83
C THR A 116 -4.47 -8.18 -5.32
N VAL A 117 -4.86 -7.59 -6.44
CA VAL A 117 -6.09 -7.91 -7.17
C VAL A 117 -5.69 -8.43 -8.53
N ASN A 118 -5.96 -9.69 -8.82
CA ASN A 118 -5.51 -10.37 -10.05
C ASN A 118 -4.00 -10.18 -10.32
N GLY A 119 -3.19 -10.21 -9.26
CA GLY A 119 -1.74 -10.01 -9.33
C GLY A 119 -1.27 -8.55 -9.33
N GLN A 120 -2.16 -7.57 -9.43
CA GLN A 120 -1.81 -6.14 -9.36
C GLN A 120 -1.73 -5.69 -7.90
N SER A 121 -0.56 -5.23 -7.46
CA SER A 121 -0.34 -4.71 -6.11
C SER A 121 -1.02 -3.35 -5.92
N VAL A 122 -1.78 -3.20 -4.82
CA VAL A 122 -2.35 -1.91 -4.39
C VAL A 122 -1.24 -0.91 -4.16
N ARG A 123 -0.16 -1.30 -3.48
CA ARG A 123 1.01 -0.43 -3.22
C ARG A 123 1.60 0.13 -4.52
N GLN A 124 1.93 -0.75 -5.45
CA GLN A 124 2.56 -0.34 -6.72
C GLN A 124 1.62 0.55 -7.54
N GLY A 125 0.34 0.22 -7.58
CA GLY A 125 -0.65 0.99 -8.31
C GLY A 125 -0.87 2.39 -7.73
N LEU A 126 -0.94 2.54 -6.41
CA LEU A 126 -1.03 3.85 -5.76
C LEU A 126 0.17 4.73 -6.09
N ILE A 127 1.39 4.19 -6.01
CA ILE A 127 2.62 4.92 -6.33
C ILE A 127 2.65 5.31 -7.82
N ALA A 128 2.36 4.36 -8.71
CA ALA A 128 2.38 4.60 -10.16
C ALA A 128 1.39 5.67 -10.61
N ASN A 129 0.25 5.83 -9.90
CA ASN A 129 -0.76 6.85 -10.19
C ASN A 129 -0.54 8.17 -9.41
N GLY A 130 0.57 8.32 -8.69
CA GLY A 130 0.85 9.52 -7.89
C GLY A 130 -0.08 9.72 -6.70
N LEU A 131 -0.78 8.67 -6.26
CA LEU A 131 -1.74 8.66 -5.16
C LEU A 131 -1.12 8.27 -3.82
N ALA A 132 0.12 7.81 -3.85
CA ALA A 132 0.95 7.54 -2.69
C ALA A 132 2.42 7.84 -3.00
N ARG A 133 3.19 8.02 -1.95
CA ARG A 133 4.66 8.09 -2.00
C ARG A 133 5.26 6.92 -1.26
N GLU A 134 6.46 6.50 -1.65
CA GLU A 134 7.21 5.53 -0.84
C GLU A 134 7.48 6.10 0.54
N TYR A 135 7.22 5.29 1.56
CA TYR A 135 7.39 5.68 2.96
C TYR A 135 7.74 4.50 3.85
N TYR A 136 8.84 4.60 4.55
CA TYR A 136 9.35 3.54 5.43
C TYR A 136 9.65 4.04 6.86
N GLY A 137 8.93 5.07 7.31
CA GLY A 137 9.07 5.62 8.66
C GLY A 137 9.91 6.88 8.77
N ASP A 138 10.34 7.45 7.66
CA ASP A 138 11.06 8.72 7.60
C ASP A 138 10.12 9.92 7.85
N ALA A 139 10.64 11.15 7.72
CA ALA A 139 9.79 12.34 7.75
C ALA A 139 8.82 12.36 6.56
N LYS A 140 7.53 12.58 6.84
CA LYS A 140 6.51 12.71 5.81
C LYS A 140 6.67 14.02 5.04
N GLN A 141 6.46 13.96 3.73
CA GLN A 141 6.39 15.15 2.87
C GLN A 141 4.96 15.70 2.84
N SER A 142 4.83 17.03 2.77
CA SER A 142 3.51 17.67 2.65
C SER A 142 2.80 17.29 1.34
N TRP A 143 1.47 17.13 1.42
CA TRP A 143 0.59 16.96 0.28
C TRP A 143 -0.10 18.26 -0.14
N CYS A 144 0.24 19.38 0.51
CA CYS A 144 -0.43 20.68 0.38
C CYS A 144 0.23 21.66 -0.62
N ASN A 145 1.12 21.20 -1.48
CA ASN A 145 1.80 22.06 -2.44
C ASN A 145 1.34 21.77 -3.86
#